data_e82bf281a4d74276b740beaa6a835965
#
_entry.id   e82bf281a4d74276b740beaa6a835965
#
_cell.length_a   1.000
_cell.length_b   1.000
_cell.length_c   1.000
_cell.angle_alpha   90.00
_cell.angle_beta   90.00
_cell.angle_gamma   90.00
#
_symmetry.space_group_name_H-M   'P 1'
#
loop_
_entity.id
_entity.type
_entity.pdbx_description
1 polymer ?
#
loop_
_entity_poly.entity_id
_entity_poly.type
_entity_poly.pdbx_seq_one_letter_code
_entity_poly.pdbx_strand_id
1 'polypeptide(L)'
;MIQSYGMTDKIFKYKSVTNIEGLIENNQLFPLIYKSKTKSTKQDVYANLNFSPEGKILEFDISKEINDEQLIMQNQFINQYQFFTDPISQLVQYFLYQTDSDRMIIDGLNIYSLKFENLNDEIFENNNPTIHTGVSNTLNIIFPFFQGLHKLNKKNNLQEIKMNYIELDNITIPIQYDIKSKKFSAKLYLKSYEINNQ
;
A
#
# COMPACT_ATOMS: atom_id res chain seq x y z
N MET A 1 9.16 -5.54 3.89
CA MET A 1 8.60 -6.80 4.47
C MET A 1 7.71 -6.47 5.65
N ILE A 2 6.53 -7.04 5.72
CA ILE A 2 5.58 -6.92 6.84
C ILE A 2 5.45 -8.29 7.51
N GLN A 3 5.52 -8.33 8.84
CA GLN A 3 5.44 -9.57 9.60
C GLN A 3 4.76 -9.32 10.95
N SER A 4 3.90 -10.26 11.40
CA SER A 4 3.33 -10.25 12.74
C SER A 4 4.34 -10.66 13.80
N TYR A 5 4.19 -10.13 15.02
CA TYR A 5 5.02 -10.47 16.17
C TYR A 5 4.20 -10.61 17.45
N GLY A 6 4.77 -11.29 18.45
CA GLY A 6 4.19 -11.39 19.78
C GLY A 6 2.97 -12.29 19.86
N MET A 7 1.94 -11.85 20.60
CA MET A 7 0.72 -12.64 20.79
C MET A 7 -0.08 -12.82 19.50
N THR A 8 -0.03 -11.85 18.60
CA THR A 8 -0.67 -11.92 17.27
C THR A 8 -0.05 -12.99 16.40
N ASP A 9 1.26 -13.25 16.51
CA ASP A 9 1.94 -14.30 15.75
C ASP A 9 1.53 -15.72 16.17
N LYS A 10 1.06 -15.88 17.41
CA LYS A 10 0.54 -17.18 17.91
C LYS A 10 -0.83 -17.50 17.31
N ILE A 11 -1.60 -16.47 16.94
CA ILE A 11 -2.98 -16.63 16.43
C ILE A 11 -3.01 -16.49 14.90
N PHE A 12 -2.25 -15.56 14.35
CA PHE A 12 -2.20 -15.26 12.92
C PHE A 12 -0.74 -15.11 12.48
N LYS A 13 -0.15 -16.20 11.99
CA LYS A 13 1.14 -16.08 11.31
C LYS A 13 0.93 -15.35 10.01
N TYR A 14 1.45 -14.13 9.93
CA TYR A 14 1.36 -13.30 8.74
C TYR A 14 2.75 -12.82 8.34
N LYS A 15 3.13 -13.08 7.11
CA LYS A 15 4.36 -12.56 6.53
C LYS A 15 4.07 -12.16 5.08
N SER A 16 4.34 -10.91 4.75
CA SER A 16 4.25 -10.41 3.38
C SER A 16 5.60 -9.85 2.95
N VAL A 17 5.99 -10.20 1.75
CA VAL A 17 7.17 -9.66 1.05
C VAL A 17 6.72 -9.12 -0.28
N THR A 18 7.07 -7.87 -0.55
CA THR A 18 6.77 -7.21 -1.83
C THR A 18 8.06 -6.69 -2.42
N ASN A 19 8.29 -6.97 -3.68
CA ASN A 19 9.38 -6.44 -4.49
C ASN A 19 8.78 -5.64 -5.63
N ILE A 20 9.37 -4.48 -5.87
CA ILE A 20 9.00 -3.61 -6.99
C ILE A 20 10.25 -3.24 -7.79
N GLU A 21 10.08 -3.07 -9.08
CA GLU A 21 11.06 -2.48 -9.99
C GLU A 21 10.34 -1.44 -10.83
N GLY A 22 10.97 -0.31 -11.10
CA GLY A 22 10.35 0.76 -11.84
C GLY A 22 11.35 1.80 -12.31
N LEU A 23 10.85 2.81 -13.01
CA LEU A 23 11.60 3.96 -13.51
C LEU A 23 11.13 5.22 -12.80
N ILE A 24 12.04 6.17 -12.63
CA ILE A 24 11.73 7.53 -12.18
C ILE A 24 12.06 8.48 -13.33
N GLU A 25 11.05 9.16 -13.84
CA GLU A 25 11.20 10.16 -14.89
C GLU A 25 10.36 11.39 -14.57
N ASN A 26 10.95 12.59 -14.66
CA ASN A 26 10.26 13.85 -14.42
C ASN A 26 9.47 13.91 -13.09
N ASN A 27 10.06 13.42 -12.01
CA ASN A 27 9.43 13.31 -10.69
C ASN A 27 8.18 12.41 -10.66
N GLN A 28 8.07 11.49 -11.59
CA GLN A 28 7.03 10.46 -11.60
C GLN A 28 7.65 9.07 -11.54
N LEU A 29 7.02 8.21 -10.77
CA LEU A 29 7.43 6.83 -10.61
C LEU A 29 6.55 5.94 -11.49
N PHE A 30 7.18 5.13 -12.33
CA PHE A 30 6.56 4.23 -13.28
C PHE A 30 6.90 2.80 -12.88
N PRO A 31 5.95 2.03 -12.30
CA PRO A 31 6.21 0.63 -11.99
C PRO A 31 6.38 -0.16 -13.28
N LEU A 32 7.33 -1.08 -13.30
CA LEU A 32 7.50 -2.08 -14.36
C LEU A 32 7.15 -3.48 -13.86
N ILE A 33 7.53 -3.78 -12.63
CA ILE A 33 7.32 -5.09 -12.03
C ILE A 33 6.82 -4.92 -10.58
N TYR A 34 5.73 -5.60 -10.25
CA TYR A 34 5.24 -5.75 -8.88
C TYR A 34 5.10 -7.23 -8.56
N LYS A 35 5.79 -7.70 -7.54
CA LYS A 35 5.71 -9.07 -7.04
C LYS A 35 5.43 -9.05 -5.55
N SER A 36 4.32 -9.62 -5.15
CA SER A 36 3.92 -9.75 -3.74
C SER A 36 3.67 -11.19 -3.38
N LYS A 37 4.18 -11.61 -2.24
CA LYS A 37 3.92 -12.94 -1.66
C LYS A 37 3.55 -12.80 -0.20
N THR A 38 2.36 -13.25 0.11
CA THR A 38 1.81 -13.23 1.47
C THR A 38 1.57 -14.66 1.95
N LYS A 39 2.14 -14.99 3.10
CA LYS A 39 1.88 -16.23 3.83
C LYS A 39 1.09 -15.93 5.08
N SER A 40 0.03 -16.67 5.31
CA SER A 40 -0.77 -16.59 6.52
C SER A 40 -1.20 -17.97 6.99
N THR A 41 -1.77 -18.05 8.20
CA THR A 41 -2.35 -19.32 8.71
C THR A 41 -3.51 -19.84 7.86
N LYS A 42 -4.13 -18.99 7.06
CA LYS A 42 -5.33 -19.35 6.27
C LYS A 42 -5.01 -19.65 4.81
N GLN A 43 -4.05 -18.96 4.24
CA GLN A 43 -3.73 -19.08 2.81
C GLN A 43 -2.37 -18.48 2.49
N ASP A 44 -1.75 -19.00 1.46
CA ASP A 44 -0.62 -18.39 0.77
C ASP A 44 -1.14 -17.75 -0.51
N VAL A 45 -0.83 -16.47 -0.70
CA VAL A 45 -1.25 -15.72 -1.88
C VAL A 45 -0.04 -15.05 -2.51
N TYR A 46 0.06 -15.10 -3.82
CA TYR A 46 1.00 -14.26 -4.57
C TYR A 46 0.27 -13.45 -5.65
N ALA A 47 0.88 -12.35 -6.04
CA ALA A 47 0.52 -11.56 -7.20
C ALA A 47 1.77 -11.13 -7.94
N ASN A 48 1.79 -11.33 -9.25
CA ASN A 48 2.84 -10.86 -10.14
C ASN A 48 2.18 -10.01 -11.23
N LEU A 49 2.63 -8.77 -11.35
CA LEU A 49 2.14 -7.82 -12.33
C LEU A 49 3.34 -7.25 -13.10
N ASN A 50 3.23 -7.23 -14.41
CA ASN A 50 4.17 -6.54 -15.29
C ASN A 50 3.44 -5.37 -15.96
N PHE A 51 4.06 -4.22 -15.98
CA PHE A 51 3.52 -2.99 -16.55
C PHE A 51 4.37 -2.50 -17.72
N SER A 52 3.72 -1.84 -18.68
CA SER A 52 4.44 -1.01 -19.63
C SER A 52 4.93 0.28 -18.95
N PRO A 53 5.89 1.01 -19.55
CA PRO A 53 6.32 2.31 -19.01
C PRO A 53 5.19 3.32 -18.84
N GLU A 54 4.13 3.23 -19.65
CA GLU A 54 2.94 4.09 -19.51
C GLU A 54 2.00 3.64 -18.41
N GLY A 55 2.19 2.44 -17.81
CA GLY A 55 1.37 1.89 -16.75
C GLY A 55 0.24 0.96 -17.22
N LYS A 56 0.30 0.45 -18.47
CA LYS A 56 -0.61 -0.60 -18.92
C LYS A 56 -0.20 -1.94 -18.33
N ILE A 57 -1.16 -2.75 -17.94
CA ILE A 57 -0.88 -4.11 -17.47
C ILE A 57 -0.56 -4.99 -18.68
N LEU A 58 0.64 -5.52 -18.70
CA LEU A 58 1.13 -6.44 -19.75
C LEU A 58 0.91 -7.91 -19.35
N GLU A 59 1.09 -8.20 -18.08
CA GLU A 59 0.94 -9.55 -17.53
C GLU A 59 0.34 -9.45 -16.12
N PHE A 60 -0.52 -10.40 -15.82
CA PHE A 60 -1.22 -10.49 -14.56
C PHE A 60 -1.33 -11.96 -14.14
N ASP A 61 -0.64 -12.33 -13.07
CA ASP A 61 -0.66 -13.67 -12.50
C ASP A 61 -0.87 -13.62 -10.99
N ILE A 62 -1.88 -14.33 -10.51
CA ILE A 62 -2.22 -14.43 -9.09
C ILE A 62 -2.51 -15.87 -8.70
N SER A 63 -2.09 -16.25 -7.50
CA SER A 63 -2.28 -17.61 -6.97
C SER A 63 -3.71 -17.92 -6.51
N LYS A 64 -4.55 -16.91 -6.38
CA LYS A 64 -5.91 -17.10 -5.90
C LYS A 64 -6.80 -17.58 -7.04
N GLU A 65 -7.53 -18.67 -6.81
CA GLU A 65 -8.62 -19.05 -7.69
C GLU A 65 -9.65 -17.91 -7.74
N ILE A 66 -9.85 -17.38 -8.92
CA ILE A 66 -10.82 -16.35 -9.24
C ILE A 66 -11.96 -17.05 -9.96
N ASN A 67 -13.20 -16.85 -9.52
CA ASN A 67 -14.34 -17.34 -10.25
C ASN A 67 -14.58 -16.47 -11.52
N ASP A 68 -15.35 -17.00 -12.47
CA ASP A 68 -15.59 -16.34 -13.76
C ASP A 68 -16.20 -14.95 -13.59
N GLU A 69 -17.10 -14.72 -12.65
CA GLU A 69 -17.69 -13.41 -12.38
C GLU A 69 -16.63 -12.40 -11.93
N GLN A 70 -15.72 -12.82 -11.05
CA GLN A 70 -14.63 -11.98 -10.56
C GLN A 70 -13.64 -11.65 -11.67
N LEU A 71 -13.34 -12.61 -12.53
CA LEU A 71 -12.46 -12.41 -13.69
C LEU A 71 -13.08 -11.43 -14.69
N ILE A 72 -14.38 -11.58 -15.01
CA ILE A 72 -15.11 -10.67 -15.89
C ILE A 72 -15.07 -9.25 -15.33
N MET A 73 -15.39 -9.07 -14.04
CA MET A 73 -15.36 -7.76 -13.38
C MET A 73 -13.96 -7.14 -13.45
N GLN A 74 -12.93 -7.90 -13.14
CA GLN A 74 -11.55 -7.41 -13.15
C GLN A 74 -11.14 -6.97 -14.56
N ASN A 75 -11.43 -7.77 -15.57
CA ASN A 75 -11.15 -7.43 -16.97
C ASN A 75 -11.91 -6.16 -17.42
N GLN A 76 -13.16 -6.00 -16.98
CA GLN A 76 -13.92 -4.77 -17.25
C GLN A 76 -13.23 -3.54 -16.67
N PHE A 77 -12.73 -3.61 -15.42
CA PHE A 77 -12.02 -2.49 -14.80
C PHE A 77 -10.66 -2.23 -15.43
N ILE A 78 -9.90 -3.29 -15.76
CA ILE A 78 -8.64 -3.12 -16.47
C ILE A 78 -8.85 -2.43 -17.82
N ASN A 79 -9.94 -2.76 -18.52
CA ASN A 79 -10.29 -2.12 -19.79
C ASN A 79 -10.84 -0.69 -19.62
N GLN A 80 -11.49 -0.39 -18.50
CA GLN A 80 -12.02 0.94 -18.20
C GLN A 80 -10.92 1.94 -17.84
N TYR A 81 -9.93 1.51 -17.06
CA TYR A 81 -8.82 2.33 -16.60
C TYR A 81 -7.56 1.94 -17.40
N GLN A 82 -7.05 2.86 -18.19
CA GLN A 82 -5.93 2.56 -19.10
C GLN A 82 -4.58 2.48 -18.41
N PHE A 83 -4.43 3.14 -17.25
CA PHE A 83 -3.14 3.31 -16.59
C PHE A 83 -3.23 2.94 -15.11
N PHE A 84 -2.28 2.11 -14.70
CA PHE A 84 -2.21 1.59 -13.34
C PHE A 84 -0.85 1.87 -12.71
N THR A 85 -0.84 1.81 -11.39
CA THR A 85 0.36 1.75 -10.56
C THR A 85 0.18 0.68 -9.50
N ASP A 86 1.25 0.28 -8.84
CA ASP A 86 1.19 -0.60 -7.68
C ASP A 86 1.13 0.19 -6.36
N PRO A 87 0.73 -0.46 -5.23
CA PRO A 87 0.56 0.20 -3.95
C PRO A 87 1.83 0.88 -3.41
N ILE A 88 2.97 0.25 -3.62
CA ILE A 88 4.23 0.75 -3.06
C ILE A 88 4.75 1.92 -3.91
N SER A 89 4.68 1.79 -5.24
CA SER A 89 5.03 2.89 -6.14
C SER A 89 4.19 4.14 -5.87
N GLN A 90 2.89 3.97 -5.59
CA GLN A 90 2.03 5.10 -5.22
C GLN A 90 2.46 5.77 -3.91
N LEU A 91 2.78 4.98 -2.88
CA LEU A 91 3.27 5.50 -1.62
C LEU A 91 4.63 6.19 -1.77
N VAL A 92 5.57 5.58 -2.49
CA VAL A 92 6.88 6.14 -2.76
C VAL A 92 6.78 7.44 -3.57
N GLN A 93 5.90 7.47 -4.58
CA GLN A 93 5.59 8.68 -5.35
C GLN A 93 5.20 9.84 -4.43
N TYR A 94 4.26 9.59 -3.52
CA TYR A 94 3.82 10.61 -2.57
C TYR A 94 4.95 11.02 -1.61
N PHE A 95 5.72 10.07 -1.09
CA PHE A 95 6.79 10.36 -0.13
C PHE A 95 7.95 11.16 -0.72
N LEU A 96 8.27 10.92 -1.99
CA LEU A 96 9.36 11.64 -2.65
C LEU A 96 8.93 12.98 -3.23
N TYR A 97 7.70 13.09 -3.73
CA TYR A 97 7.28 14.24 -4.55
C TYR A 97 6.04 14.96 -4.03
N GLN A 98 5.41 14.44 -2.96
CA GLN A 98 4.18 14.95 -2.34
C GLN A 98 3.05 15.18 -3.37
N THR A 99 3.00 14.33 -4.38
CA THR A 99 1.99 14.37 -5.44
C THR A 99 1.18 13.10 -5.48
N ASP A 100 -0.15 13.26 -5.55
CA ASP A 100 -1.04 12.14 -5.85
C ASP A 100 -0.88 11.74 -7.31
N SER A 101 -1.04 10.46 -7.59
CA SER A 101 -1.12 9.97 -8.97
C SER A 101 -2.58 9.82 -9.37
N ASP A 102 -2.91 10.23 -10.59
CA ASP A 102 -4.24 9.99 -11.20
C ASP A 102 -4.45 8.52 -11.62
N ARG A 103 -3.44 7.68 -11.42
CA ARG A 103 -3.50 6.27 -11.80
C ARG A 103 -4.28 5.45 -10.80
N MET A 104 -4.98 4.46 -11.31
CA MET A 104 -5.58 3.43 -10.45
C MET A 104 -4.51 2.51 -9.91
N ILE A 105 -4.67 2.10 -8.66
CA ILE A 105 -3.75 1.17 -8.00
C ILE A 105 -4.30 -0.24 -8.15
N ILE A 106 -3.41 -1.16 -8.50
CA ILE A 106 -3.72 -2.59 -8.55
C ILE A 106 -2.71 -3.39 -7.72
N ASP A 107 -3.21 -4.23 -6.82
CA ASP A 107 -2.39 -5.10 -5.96
C ASP A 107 -2.50 -6.60 -6.34
N GLY A 108 -3.12 -6.88 -7.47
CA GLY A 108 -3.44 -8.23 -7.94
C GLY A 108 -4.83 -8.72 -7.52
N LEU A 109 -5.36 -8.29 -6.38
CA LEU A 109 -6.67 -8.70 -5.86
C LEU A 109 -7.69 -7.57 -5.90
N ASN A 110 -7.23 -6.34 -5.81
CA ASN A 110 -8.05 -5.15 -5.69
C ASN A 110 -7.60 -4.08 -6.66
N ILE A 111 -8.54 -3.25 -7.09
CA ILE A 111 -8.31 -2.01 -7.83
C ILE A 111 -8.88 -0.89 -7.00
N TYR A 112 -8.09 0.14 -6.74
CA TYR A 112 -8.50 1.26 -5.89
C TYR A 112 -7.73 2.54 -6.21
N SER A 113 -8.17 3.65 -5.65
CA SER A 113 -7.44 4.91 -5.64
C SER A 113 -7.10 5.30 -4.20
N LEU A 114 -5.99 6.00 -4.02
CA LEU A 114 -5.59 6.61 -2.76
C LEU A 114 -5.60 8.12 -2.90
N LYS A 115 -5.99 8.78 -1.81
CA LYS A 115 -5.83 10.22 -1.63
C LYS A 115 -5.17 10.45 -0.28
N PHE A 116 -4.20 11.35 -0.24
CA PHE A 116 -3.49 11.73 0.96
C PHE A 116 -3.97 13.09 1.44
N GLU A 117 -4.45 13.17 2.67
CA GLU A 117 -4.91 14.42 3.29
C GLU A 117 -4.02 14.75 4.48
N ASN A 118 -3.36 15.89 4.39
CA ASN A 118 -2.50 16.38 5.46
C ASN A 118 -3.36 16.85 6.64
N LEU A 119 -3.11 16.32 7.82
CA LEU A 119 -3.77 16.71 9.08
C LEU A 119 -2.82 17.64 9.83
N ASN A 120 -2.59 18.83 9.30
CA ASN A 120 -1.60 19.79 9.77
C ASN A 120 -1.75 20.20 11.25
N ASP A 121 -2.91 19.93 11.84
CA ASP A 121 -3.20 20.30 13.24
C ASP A 121 -3.04 19.12 14.21
N GLU A 122 -2.81 17.91 13.73
CA GLU A 122 -2.57 16.74 14.57
C GLU A 122 -1.07 16.47 14.73
N ILE A 123 -0.53 16.94 15.84
CA ILE A 123 0.82 16.62 16.27
C ILE A 123 0.77 15.30 17.07
N PHE A 124 1.51 14.32 16.66
CA PHE A 124 1.58 13.03 17.32
C PHE A 124 2.94 12.88 18.03
N GLU A 125 2.88 12.64 19.34
CA GLU A 125 4.07 12.23 20.09
C GLU A 125 4.32 10.74 19.89
N ASN A 126 5.37 10.43 19.18
CA ASN A 126 5.80 9.04 18.98
C ASN A 126 6.78 8.63 20.08
N ASN A 127 6.42 7.58 20.79
CA ASN A 127 7.26 6.98 21.85
C ASN A 127 8.01 5.74 21.35
N ASN A 128 8.23 5.59 20.04
CA ASN A 128 9.06 4.52 19.52
C ASN A 128 10.55 4.92 19.56
N PRO A 129 11.30 4.56 20.61
CA PRO A 129 12.68 5.02 20.82
C PRO A 129 13.65 4.48 19.76
N THR A 130 13.24 3.50 18.95
CA THR A 130 14.12 2.86 17.98
C THR A 130 14.26 3.68 16.69
N ILE A 131 13.25 4.49 16.33
CA ILE A 131 13.19 5.18 15.04
C ILE A 131 13.10 6.69 15.24
N HIS A 132 12.17 7.14 16.05
CA HIS A 132 11.92 8.55 16.30
C HIS A 132 11.20 8.74 17.62
N THR A 133 11.68 9.66 18.44
CA THR A 133 11.00 10.16 19.63
C THR A 133 10.73 11.64 19.45
N GLY A 134 9.50 12.06 19.69
CA GLY A 134 9.08 13.46 19.58
C GLY A 134 7.93 13.66 18.62
N VAL A 135 7.83 14.87 18.12
CA VAL A 135 6.72 15.31 17.28
C VAL A 135 6.85 14.74 15.87
N SER A 136 5.76 14.26 15.34
CA SER A 136 5.64 13.82 13.94
C SER A 136 4.39 14.42 13.29
N ASN A 137 4.42 14.56 11.98
CA ASN A 137 3.27 14.98 11.20
C ASN A 137 2.32 13.80 10.96
N THR A 138 1.07 14.10 10.69
CA THR A 138 0.04 13.06 10.45
C THR A 138 -0.63 13.27 9.10
N LEU A 139 -0.80 12.17 8.40
CA LEU A 139 -1.51 12.05 7.13
C LEU A 139 -2.69 11.11 7.27
N ASN A 140 -3.82 11.49 6.68
CA ASN A 140 -4.96 10.59 6.51
C ASN A 140 -4.92 9.98 5.11
N ILE A 141 -5.01 8.65 5.01
CA ILE A 141 -5.04 7.92 3.74
C ILE A 141 -6.48 7.50 3.48
N ILE A 142 -7.04 8.01 2.40
CA ILE A 142 -8.43 7.78 2.01
C ILE A 142 -8.46 6.91 0.76
N PHE A 143 -9.51 6.09 0.65
CA PHE A 143 -9.82 5.29 -0.52
C PHE A 143 -11.08 5.83 -1.19
N PRO A 144 -10.99 6.81 -2.10
CA PRO A 144 -12.15 7.36 -2.81
C PRO A 144 -12.87 6.31 -3.65
N PHE A 145 -12.12 5.38 -4.19
CA PHE A 145 -12.62 4.23 -4.92
C PHE A 145 -11.95 2.95 -4.42
N PHE A 146 -12.73 1.90 -4.29
CA PHE A 146 -12.24 0.56 -3.97
C PHE A 146 -13.12 -0.52 -4.58
N GLN A 147 -12.49 -1.40 -5.36
CA GLN A 147 -13.12 -2.60 -5.90
C GLN A 147 -12.19 -3.80 -5.74
N GLY A 148 -12.66 -4.85 -5.14
CA GLY A 148 -11.82 -6.01 -4.85
C GLY A 148 -12.46 -7.34 -5.18
N LEU A 149 -11.60 -8.31 -5.50
CA LEU A 149 -11.94 -9.73 -5.55
C LEU A 149 -12.26 -10.28 -4.17
N HIS A 150 -11.67 -9.73 -3.15
CA HIS A 150 -12.23 -9.85 -1.83
C HIS A 150 -13.46 -8.95 -1.77
N LYS A 151 -14.62 -9.55 -1.53
CA LYS A 151 -15.76 -8.82 -1.00
C LYS A 151 -15.30 -8.16 0.31
N LEU A 152 -14.63 -7.04 0.19
CA LEU A 152 -14.74 -6.03 1.21
C LEU A 152 -16.22 -5.70 1.16
N ASN A 153 -16.98 -6.48 1.90
CA ASN A 153 -18.41 -6.27 2.01
C ASN A 153 -18.60 -4.78 2.17
N LYS A 154 -19.55 -4.19 1.46
CA LYS A 154 -19.92 -2.76 1.52
C LYS A 154 -20.11 -2.22 2.94
N LYS A 155 -20.03 -3.03 3.97
CA LYS A 155 -20.08 -2.72 5.40
C LYS A 155 -18.71 -2.83 6.08
N ASN A 156 -17.68 -3.16 5.38
CA ASN A 156 -16.36 -3.34 5.94
C ASN A 156 -15.56 -2.07 5.72
N ASN A 157 -15.31 -1.48 6.57
CA ASN A 157 -14.63 -1.94 7.74
C ASN A 157 -13.32 -1.18 7.90
N LEU A 158 -12.72 -0.67 6.82
CA LEU A 158 -11.63 0.26 6.93
C LEU A 158 -12.22 1.64 7.17
N GLN A 159 -12.11 2.13 8.39
CA GLN A 159 -12.67 3.42 8.77
C GLN A 159 -11.66 4.52 8.59
N GLU A 160 -10.41 4.21 8.87
CA GLU A 160 -9.34 5.19 8.90
C GLU A 160 -7.98 4.51 8.75
N ILE A 161 -7.11 5.10 7.96
CA ILE A 161 -5.67 4.84 8.01
C ILE A 161 -4.99 6.18 8.25
N LYS A 162 -4.37 6.34 9.41
CA LYS A 162 -3.47 7.46 9.68
C LYS A 162 -2.03 7.00 9.54
N MET A 163 -1.23 7.84 8.94
CA MET A 163 0.21 7.65 8.85
C MET A 163 0.91 8.80 9.58
N ASN A 164 1.72 8.46 10.56
CA ASN A 164 2.63 9.42 11.19
C ASN A 164 3.98 9.37 10.46
N TYR A 165 4.53 10.53 10.17
CA TYR A 165 5.77 10.66 9.40
C TYR A 165 6.65 11.80 9.90
N ILE A 166 7.92 11.72 9.56
CA ILE A 166 8.89 12.81 9.68
C ILE A 166 9.40 13.18 8.29
N GLU A 167 9.89 14.39 8.17
CA GLU A 167 10.61 14.84 6.97
C GLU A 167 12.10 14.91 7.28
N LEU A 168 12.89 14.30 6.41
CA LEU A 168 14.35 14.34 6.45
C LEU A 168 14.87 14.59 5.04
N ASP A 169 15.57 15.70 4.85
CA ASP A 169 16.17 16.08 3.55
C ASP A 169 15.14 16.05 2.39
N ASN A 170 13.92 16.57 2.63
CA ASN A 170 12.78 16.56 1.72
C ASN A 170 12.21 15.16 1.38
N ILE A 171 12.58 14.15 2.14
CA ILE A 171 12.01 12.80 2.02
C ILE A 171 11.04 12.58 3.17
N THR A 172 9.82 12.19 2.86
CA THR A 172 8.83 11.78 3.86
C THR A 172 9.10 10.34 4.31
N ILE A 173 9.41 10.18 5.60
CA ILE A 173 9.69 8.87 6.19
C ILE A 173 8.52 8.47 7.07
N PRO A 174 7.73 7.45 6.67
CA PRO A 174 6.64 6.96 7.50
C PRO A 174 7.21 6.22 8.71
N ILE A 175 6.78 6.59 9.91
CA ILE A 175 7.24 5.99 11.16
C ILE A 175 6.20 5.05 11.79
N GLN A 176 4.92 5.33 11.56
CA GLN A 176 3.82 4.53 12.09
C GLN A 176 2.59 4.62 11.18
N TYR A 177 1.88 3.51 11.06
CA TYR A 177 0.52 3.47 10.50
C TYR A 177 -0.46 3.01 11.56
N ASP A 178 -1.52 3.77 11.76
CA ASP A 178 -2.67 3.42 12.58
C ASP A 178 -3.84 3.04 11.67
N ILE A 179 -4.21 1.77 11.70
CA ILE A 179 -5.28 1.21 10.87
C ILE A 179 -6.46 0.90 11.76
N LYS A 180 -7.59 1.53 11.51
CA LYS A 180 -8.85 1.26 12.20
C LYS A 180 -9.88 0.68 11.26
N SER A 181 -10.49 -0.40 11.68
CA SER A 181 -11.64 -0.99 11.06
C SER A 181 -12.76 -1.23 12.09
N LYS A 182 -13.95 -1.59 11.63
CA LYS A 182 -15.04 -1.96 12.55
C LYS A 182 -14.72 -3.19 13.41
N LYS A 183 -13.81 -4.04 12.96
CA LYS A 183 -13.54 -5.34 13.59
C LYS A 183 -12.19 -5.42 14.29
N PHE A 184 -11.25 -4.58 13.92
CA PHE A 184 -9.91 -4.59 14.50
C PHE A 184 -9.24 -3.23 14.39
N SER A 185 -8.25 -3.01 15.23
CA SER A 185 -7.27 -1.93 15.08
C SER A 185 -5.88 -2.54 15.01
N ALA A 186 -5.03 -1.99 14.18
CA ALA A 186 -3.64 -2.41 14.05
C ALA A 186 -2.72 -1.20 14.01
N LYS A 187 -1.53 -1.36 14.56
CA LYS A 187 -0.43 -0.39 14.45
C LYS A 187 0.75 -1.07 13.77
N LEU A 188 1.24 -0.46 12.73
CA LEU A 188 2.46 -0.88 12.05
C LEU A 188 3.55 0.15 12.33
N TYR A 189 4.72 -0.31 12.67
CA TYR A 189 5.86 0.56 12.97
C TYR A 189 6.99 0.32 11.97
N LEU A 190 7.61 1.38 11.53
CA LEU A 190 8.89 1.28 10.84
C LEU A 190 9.91 0.67 11.81
N LYS A 191 10.65 -0.30 11.36
CA LYS A 191 11.70 -0.93 12.17
C LYS A 191 13.07 -0.31 11.94
N SER A 192 13.38 -0.02 10.70
CA SER A 192 14.64 0.60 10.28
C SER A 192 14.50 1.18 8.88
N TYR A 193 15.29 2.17 8.57
CA TYR A 193 15.46 2.69 7.20
C TYR A 193 16.94 2.99 6.97
N GLU A 194 17.31 3.04 5.72
CA GLU A 194 18.65 3.40 5.26
C GLU A 194 18.52 4.28 4.04
N ILE A 195 19.23 5.39 4.01
CA ILE A 195 19.30 6.30 2.87
C ILE A 195 20.71 6.17 2.29
N ASN A 196 20.78 5.64 1.08
CA ASN A 196 22.04 5.56 0.34
C ASN A 196 22.09 6.72 -0.64
N ASN A 197 22.94 7.69 -0.37
CA ASN A 197 23.27 8.75 -1.32
C ASN A 197 24.18 8.16 -2.40
N GLN A 198 23.68 8.03 -3.60
CA GLN A 198 24.48 7.72 -4.79
C GLN A 198 25.05 8.97 -5.40
#